data_360c3c0a274bb897d3a2fbd0bb84e50d
#
_entry.id   360c3c0a274bb897d3a2fbd0bb84e50d
#
_cell.length_a   1.000
_cell.length_b   1.000
_cell.length_c   1.000
_cell.angle_alpha   90.00
_cell.angle_beta   90.00
_cell.angle_gamma   90.00
#
_symmetry.space_group_name_H-M   'P 1'
#
loop_
_entity.id
_entity.type
_entity.pdbx_description
1 polymer ?
#
loop_
_entity_poly.entity_id
_entity_poly.type
_entity_poly.pdbx_seq_one_letter_code
_entity_poly.pdbx_strand_id
1 'polypeptide(L)'
;MNLALNGQLQTIASGTGQLCFYVKGQGRPLVLVHTINAAASAAEVRPLFESLSQHRTVYAIDLPGYGLSERVDRLYTPRLMTDALHDLVQHIQAVHGTQTIDALAVSLSCEFLARAAAEQPTHFQTISLVSPTGFTGLKLRQAEEGKTYGLNWLWKLLKGPGWGLSIFNQLTRPKVIRYFLKKTWGSPNIDEEMYRYAVWTTRQLGAEHAPLSFLSAQLFSADITNIYDKLQQKVWMSHGTRGDFVDYRGKQRYAHSENWRFTVYESGALPYFETPDQFSAELLQFISPT
;
A
#
# COMPACT_ATOMS: atom_id res chain seq x y z
N MET A 1 8.23 -22.44 4.58
CA MET A 1 7.70 -21.08 4.75
C MET A 1 7.25 -20.60 3.38
N ASN A 2 6.00 -20.18 3.23
CA ASN A 2 5.56 -19.60 1.96
C ASN A 2 6.02 -18.13 1.91
N LEU A 3 6.84 -17.80 0.93
CA LEU A 3 7.28 -16.43 0.69
C LEU A 3 6.37 -15.75 -0.33
N ALA A 4 6.07 -14.48 -0.13
CA ALA A 4 5.28 -13.67 -1.05
C ALA A 4 6.05 -13.34 -2.35
N LEU A 5 7.37 -13.18 -2.24
CA LEU A 5 8.24 -12.71 -3.30
C LEU A 5 9.53 -13.53 -3.36
N ASN A 6 10.11 -13.60 -4.55
CA ASN A 6 11.40 -14.23 -4.80
C ASN A 6 12.56 -13.24 -4.53
N GLY A 7 12.77 -12.94 -3.24
CA GLY A 7 13.80 -12.04 -2.74
C GLY A 7 14.33 -12.50 -1.39
N GLN A 8 15.35 -11.83 -0.88
CA GLN A 8 15.84 -12.06 0.48
C GLN A 8 14.83 -11.49 1.48
N LEU A 9 14.22 -12.37 2.29
CA LEU A 9 13.39 -11.93 3.41
C LEU A 9 14.29 -11.40 4.52
N GLN A 10 14.00 -10.18 4.97
CA GLN A 10 14.66 -9.53 6.09
C GLN A 10 13.64 -9.08 7.12
N THR A 11 14.11 -8.86 8.33
CA THR A 11 13.28 -8.46 9.46
C THR A 11 14.02 -7.44 10.30
N ILE A 12 13.32 -6.37 10.69
CA ILE A 12 13.80 -5.37 11.64
C ILE A 12 12.87 -5.30 12.85
N ALA A 13 13.45 -5.14 14.03
CA ALA A 13 12.70 -4.73 15.22
C ALA A 13 12.55 -3.21 15.17
N SER A 14 11.34 -2.71 15.32
CA SER A 14 11.03 -1.29 15.27
C SER A 14 10.08 -0.88 16.39
N GLY A 15 9.83 0.42 16.55
CA GLY A 15 8.82 0.93 17.47
C GLY A 15 7.41 0.47 17.14
N THR A 16 7.18 0.09 15.89
CA THR A 16 5.88 -0.41 15.40
C THR A 16 5.71 -1.93 15.54
N GLY A 17 6.75 -2.65 15.95
CA GLY A 17 6.82 -4.11 16.08
C GLY A 17 7.83 -4.72 15.13
N GLN A 18 7.81 -6.04 14.98
CA GLN A 18 8.66 -6.73 14.02
C GLN A 18 8.14 -6.51 12.60
N LEU A 19 8.94 -5.84 11.75
CA LEU A 19 8.63 -5.60 10.36
C LEU A 19 9.38 -6.56 9.47
N CYS A 20 8.67 -7.23 8.55
CA CYS A 20 9.24 -8.07 7.51
C CYS A 20 9.18 -7.36 6.17
N PHE A 21 10.22 -7.52 5.37
CA PHE A 21 10.30 -7.00 4.01
C PHE A 21 11.20 -7.88 3.15
N TYR A 22 10.99 -7.80 1.85
CA TYR A 22 11.76 -8.54 0.85
C TYR A 22 12.69 -7.57 0.15
N VAL A 23 13.94 -8.01 -0.09
CA VAL A 23 14.96 -7.21 -0.78
C VAL A 23 15.50 -7.97 -1.97
N LYS A 24 15.63 -7.31 -3.12
CA LYS A 24 16.24 -7.86 -4.33
C LYS A 24 16.81 -6.76 -5.22
N GLY A 25 17.85 -7.09 -5.98
CA GLY A 25 18.45 -6.20 -6.96
C GLY A 25 19.60 -5.36 -6.41
N GLN A 26 20.05 -4.41 -7.22
CA GLN A 26 21.18 -3.52 -6.92
C GLN A 26 20.88 -2.12 -7.46
N GLY A 27 21.54 -1.11 -6.89
CA GLY A 27 21.39 0.29 -7.28
C GLY A 27 20.56 1.09 -6.28
N ARG A 28 20.00 2.21 -6.73
CA ARG A 28 19.25 3.14 -5.90
C ARG A 28 18.01 2.47 -5.28
N PRO A 29 17.76 2.70 -3.97
CA PRO A 29 16.63 2.09 -3.27
C PRO A 29 15.27 2.53 -3.84
N LEU A 30 14.36 1.55 -3.96
CA LEU A 30 12.95 1.73 -4.28
C LEU A 30 12.09 0.95 -3.29
N VAL A 31 11.17 1.63 -2.63
CA VAL A 31 10.23 1.02 -1.68
C VAL A 31 8.89 0.73 -2.38
N LEU A 32 8.38 -0.49 -2.23
CA LEU A 32 7.06 -0.91 -2.69
C LEU A 32 6.17 -1.23 -1.50
N VAL A 33 4.98 -0.64 -1.46
CA VAL A 33 4.01 -0.80 -0.36
C VAL A 33 2.69 -1.35 -0.91
N HIS A 34 2.29 -2.53 -0.43
CA HIS A 34 1.06 -3.21 -0.82
C HIS A 34 -0.21 -2.45 -0.39
N THR A 35 -1.38 -2.89 -0.85
CA THR A 35 -2.69 -2.32 -0.48
C THR A 35 -3.06 -2.61 0.99
N ILE A 36 -4.23 -2.14 1.41
CA ILE A 36 -4.89 -2.55 2.65
C ILE A 36 -6.23 -3.20 2.31
N ASN A 37 -6.36 -4.47 2.68
CA ASN A 37 -7.59 -5.24 2.58
C ASN A 37 -7.56 -6.43 3.57
N ALA A 38 -8.50 -7.37 3.49
CA ALA A 38 -8.53 -8.51 4.41
C ALA A 38 -7.42 -9.55 4.20
N ALA A 39 -6.73 -9.52 3.05
CA ALA A 39 -5.74 -10.53 2.64
C ALA A 39 -4.47 -9.90 2.05
N ALA A 40 -4.21 -8.63 2.34
CA ALA A 40 -3.10 -7.87 1.78
C ALA A 40 -1.73 -8.40 2.23
N SER A 41 -0.74 -8.21 1.38
CA SER A 41 0.68 -8.56 1.62
C SER A 41 1.57 -8.06 0.49
N ALA A 42 2.87 -8.16 0.66
CA ALA A 42 3.85 -7.86 -0.38
C ALA A 42 3.63 -8.64 -1.71
N ALA A 43 2.88 -9.76 -1.70
CA ALA A 43 2.52 -10.48 -2.94
C ALA A 43 1.77 -9.60 -3.96
N GLU A 44 1.09 -8.55 -3.49
CA GLU A 44 0.35 -7.61 -4.35
C GLU A 44 1.26 -6.71 -5.21
N VAL A 45 2.54 -6.60 -4.90
CA VAL A 45 3.52 -5.83 -5.68
C VAL A 45 4.53 -6.73 -6.40
N ARG A 46 4.27 -8.03 -6.51
CA ARG A 46 5.19 -9.02 -7.11
C ARG A 46 5.64 -8.65 -8.52
N PRO A 47 4.77 -8.31 -9.50
CA PRO A 47 5.24 -7.99 -10.86
C PRO A 47 6.23 -6.82 -10.88
N LEU A 48 5.99 -5.81 -10.05
CA LEU A 48 6.90 -4.67 -9.89
C LEU A 48 8.21 -5.08 -9.23
N PHE A 49 8.13 -5.90 -8.17
CA PHE A 49 9.31 -6.37 -7.46
C PHE A 49 10.27 -7.15 -8.39
N GLU A 50 9.72 -8.03 -9.21
CA GLU A 50 10.50 -8.85 -10.15
C GLU A 50 11.11 -8.02 -11.28
N SER A 51 10.33 -7.14 -11.90
CA SER A 51 10.79 -6.31 -13.01
C SER A 51 11.80 -5.26 -12.54
N LEU A 52 11.48 -4.50 -11.49
CA LEU A 52 12.28 -3.36 -11.04
C LEU A 52 13.56 -3.76 -10.33
N SER A 53 13.63 -4.97 -9.77
CA SER A 53 14.86 -5.50 -9.15
C SER A 53 16.02 -5.72 -10.12
N GLN A 54 15.76 -5.67 -11.43
CA GLN A 54 16.80 -5.68 -12.46
C GLN A 54 17.53 -4.33 -12.59
N HIS A 55 16.94 -3.24 -12.05
CA HIS A 55 17.41 -1.87 -12.22
C HIS A 55 17.61 -1.12 -10.90
N ARG A 56 17.05 -1.61 -9.80
CA ARG A 56 17.00 -0.96 -8.48
C ARG A 56 17.24 -1.97 -7.36
N THR A 57 17.66 -1.51 -6.20
CA THR A 57 17.50 -2.28 -4.97
C THR A 57 16.06 -2.10 -4.47
N VAL A 58 15.22 -3.10 -4.68
CA VAL A 58 13.78 -3.01 -4.37
C VAL A 58 13.50 -3.58 -2.98
N TYR A 59 12.80 -2.82 -2.17
CA TYR A 59 12.31 -3.17 -0.84
C TYR A 59 10.79 -3.27 -0.88
N ALA A 60 10.24 -4.47 -0.67
CA ALA A 60 8.78 -4.67 -0.58
C ALA A 60 8.41 -5.03 0.86
N ILE A 61 7.74 -4.13 1.56
CA ILE A 61 7.35 -4.30 2.96
C ILE A 61 6.04 -5.08 3.09
N ASP A 62 5.96 -5.96 4.08
CA ASP A 62 4.70 -6.36 4.69
C ASP A 62 4.39 -5.36 5.83
N LEU A 63 3.32 -4.57 5.69
CA LEU A 63 2.93 -3.60 6.71
C LEU A 63 2.53 -4.28 8.03
N PRO A 64 2.58 -3.59 9.18
CA PRO A 64 2.15 -4.14 10.46
C PRO A 64 0.76 -4.78 10.38
N GLY A 65 0.64 -6.02 10.86
CA GLY A 65 -0.60 -6.80 10.81
C GLY A 65 -0.84 -7.57 9.51
N TYR A 66 0.07 -7.48 8.55
CA TYR A 66 -0.04 -8.11 7.22
C TYR A 66 1.18 -8.98 6.90
N GLY A 67 1.02 -9.84 5.90
CA GLY A 67 2.08 -10.70 5.39
C GLY A 67 2.81 -11.49 6.48
N LEU A 68 4.12 -11.33 6.58
CA LEU A 68 4.98 -11.94 7.60
C LEU A 68 5.36 -10.98 8.73
N SER A 69 4.94 -9.70 8.67
CA SER A 69 5.12 -8.75 9.76
C SER A 69 4.28 -9.11 10.99
N GLU A 70 4.67 -8.60 12.14
CA GLU A 70 4.02 -8.90 13.41
C GLU A 70 2.52 -8.56 13.41
N ARG A 71 1.71 -9.46 13.98
CA ARG A 71 0.25 -9.39 14.00
C ARG A 71 -0.30 -9.42 15.42
N VAL A 72 0.05 -8.42 16.22
CA VAL A 72 -0.43 -8.32 17.60
C VAL A 72 -1.85 -7.76 17.66
N ASP A 73 -2.57 -8.12 18.71
CA ASP A 73 -3.89 -7.61 19.00
C ASP A 73 -3.83 -6.16 19.52
N ARG A 74 -3.90 -5.21 18.58
CA ARG A 74 -3.92 -3.77 18.84
C ARG A 74 -4.80 -3.01 17.87
N LEU A 75 -5.00 -1.71 18.10
CA LEU A 75 -5.59 -0.81 17.13
C LEU A 75 -4.56 -0.46 16.05
N TYR A 76 -4.90 -0.70 14.80
CA TYR A 76 -4.10 -0.30 13.64
C TYR A 76 -4.62 1.05 13.12
N THR A 77 -3.72 2.00 12.91
CA THR A 77 -4.03 3.39 12.55
C THR A 77 -3.13 3.85 11.40
N PRO A 78 -3.48 4.94 10.68
CA PRO A 78 -2.58 5.54 9.69
C PRO A 78 -1.22 5.91 10.29
N ARG A 79 -1.19 6.40 11.55
CA ARG A 79 0.06 6.73 12.23
C ARG A 79 0.99 5.52 12.35
N LEU A 80 0.46 4.39 12.82
CA LEU A 80 1.23 3.15 12.95
C LEU A 80 1.84 2.72 11.59
N MET A 81 1.04 2.79 10.51
CA MET A 81 1.51 2.42 9.17
C MET A 81 2.56 3.40 8.64
N THR A 82 2.39 4.69 8.92
CA THR A 82 3.37 5.73 8.55
C THR A 82 4.68 5.55 9.32
N ASP A 83 4.61 5.27 10.63
CA ASP A 83 5.80 5.01 11.45
C ASP A 83 6.57 3.78 10.95
N ALA A 84 5.88 2.73 10.54
CA ALA A 84 6.52 1.55 9.93
C ALA A 84 7.27 1.88 8.63
N LEU A 85 6.76 2.82 7.83
CA LEU A 85 7.47 3.31 6.64
C LEU A 85 8.70 4.14 7.03
N HIS A 86 8.61 4.97 8.06
CA HIS A 86 9.77 5.70 8.56
C HIS A 86 10.85 4.75 9.09
N ASP A 87 10.47 3.72 9.85
CA ASP A 87 11.40 2.70 10.36
C ASP A 87 12.12 1.97 9.21
N LEU A 88 11.39 1.57 8.17
CA LEU A 88 11.99 0.96 6.97
C LEU A 88 12.94 1.94 6.25
N VAL A 89 12.53 3.19 6.07
CA VAL A 89 13.37 4.22 5.42
C VAL A 89 14.65 4.45 6.20
N GLN A 90 14.59 4.54 7.51
CA GLN A 90 15.78 4.66 8.37
C GLN A 90 16.72 3.45 8.21
N HIS A 91 16.16 2.24 8.16
CA HIS A 91 16.94 1.04 7.90
C HIS A 91 17.63 1.09 6.53
N ILE A 92 16.91 1.47 5.48
CA ILE A 92 17.46 1.61 4.12
C ILE A 92 18.60 2.63 4.10
N GLN A 93 18.43 3.77 4.76
CA GLN A 93 19.48 4.81 4.85
C GLN A 93 20.70 4.35 5.65
N ALA A 94 20.53 3.51 6.66
CA ALA A 94 21.63 2.90 7.38
C ALA A 94 22.46 1.95 6.49
N VAL A 95 21.82 1.29 5.52
CA VAL A 95 22.48 0.35 4.58
C VAL A 95 23.09 1.08 3.38
N HIS A 96 22.40 2.08 2.82
CA HIS A 96 22.76 2.74 1.55
C HIS A 96 23.35 4.15 1.73
N GLY A 97 23.47 4.64 2.96
CA GLY A 97 23.80 6.04 3.24
C GLY A 97 22.54 6.94 3.10
N THR A 98 22.74 8.24 3.29
CA THR A 98 21.65 9.25 3.34
C THR A 98 21.06 9.61 1.97
N GLN A 99 21.16 8.73 0.97
CA GLN A 99 20.54 8.99 -0.33
C GLN A 99 19.01 8.98 -0.25
N THR A 100 18.39 9.79 -1.09
CA THR A 100 16.92 9.83 -1.21
C THR A 100 16.37 8.54 -1.84
N ILE A 101 15.16 8.18 -1.46
CA ILE A 101 14.50 6.93 -1.83
C ILE A 101 13.34 7.23 -2.80
N ASP A 102 13.19 6.40 -3.83
CA ASP A 102 11.97 6.36 -4.62
C ASP A 102 10.97 5.44 -3.93
N ALA A 103 9.68 5.77 -3.92
CA ALA A 103 8.68 4.94 -3.26
C ALA A 103 7.37 4.85 -4.05
N LEU A 104 6.76 3.66 -4.03
CA LEU A 104 5.45 3.39 -4.62
C LEU A 104 4.54 2.74 -3.60
N ALA A 105 3.31 3.23 -3.50
CA ALA A 105 2.26 2.61 -2.71
C ALA A 105 0.99 2.38 -3.53
N VAL A 106 0.16 1.46 -3.05
CA VAL A 106 -1.06 1.04 -3.74
C VAL A 106 -2.29 1.28 -2.86
N SER A 107 -3.35 1.84 -3.44
CA SER A 107 -4.66 2.03 -2.81
C SER A 107 -4.59 2.84 -1.50
N LEU A 108 -5.10 2.32 -0.39
CA LEU A 108 -5.11 3.02 0.91
C LEU A 108 -3.69 3.28 1.45
N SER A 109 -2.72 2.43 1.14
CA SER A 109 -1.33 2.66 1.56
C SER A 109 -0.70 3.91 0.95
N CYS A 110 -1.29 4.46 -0.12
CA CYS A 110 -0.91 5.75 -0.66
C CYS A 110 -1.07 6.88 0.37
N GLU A 111 -2.05 6.78 1.27
CA GLU A 111 -2.24 7.77 2.36
C GLU A 111 -1.07 7.73 3.37
N PHE A 112 -0.57 6.53 3.68
CA PHE A 112 0.55 6.36 4.62
C PHE A 112 1.86 6.82 4.01
N LEU A 113 2.11 6.46 2.75
CA LEU A 113 3.31 6.90 2.02
C LEU A 113 3.32 8.43 1.84
N ALA A 114 2.18 9.02 1.44
CA ALA A 114 2.07 10.46 1.29
C ALA A 114 2.33 11.19 2.62
N ARG A 115 1.82 10.66 3.74
CA ARG A 115 2.08 11.22 5.08
C ARG A 115 3.57 11.10 5.44
N ALA A 116 4.19 9.95 5.23
CA ALA A 116 5.63 9.78 5.48
C ALA A 116 6.48 10.76 4.66
N ALA A 117 6.12 10.96 3.38
CA ALA A 117 6.82 11.89 2.49
C ALA A 117 6.58 13.37 2.84
N ALA A 118 5.40 13.72 3.34
CA ALA A 118 5.11 15.07 3.81
C ALA A 118 5.81 15.41 5.13
N GLU A 119 5.96 14.42 6.04
CA GLU A 119 6.63 14.59 7.34
C GLU A 119 8.16 14.64 7.21
N GLN A 120 8.73 13.86 6.28
CA GLN A 120 10.19 13.80 6.05
C GLN A 120 10.51 13.96 4.56
N PRO A 121 10.31 15.16 3.99
CA PRO A 121 10.38 15.38 2.54
C PRO A 121 11.77 15.11 1.97
N THR A 122 12.84 15.26 2.73
CA THR A 122 14.22 15.03 2.30
C THR A 122 14.58 13.55 2.14
N HIS A 123 13.77 12.64 2.66
CA HIS A 123 14.02 11.20 2.53
C HIS A 123 13.54 10.63 1.19
N PHE A 124 12.58 11.30 0.54
CA PHE A 124 11.94 10.80 -0.68
C PHE A 124 12.24 11.68 -1.87
N GLN A 125 12.70 11.07 -2.97
CA GLN A 125 12.93 11.74 -4.26
C GLN A 125 11.65 11.81 -5.07
N THR A 126 10.97 10.69 -5.22
CA THR A 126 9.74 10.55 -5.98
C THR A 126 8.72 9.70 -5.23
N ILE A 127 7.44 10.01 -5.45
CA ILE A 127 6.31 9.28 -4.87
C ILE A 127 5.41 8.80 -5.99
N SER A 128 5.18 7.50 -6.08
CA SER A 128 4.25 6.88 -7.02
C SER A 128 3.03 6.36 -6.27
N LEU A 129 1.84 6.80 -6.67
CA LEU A 129 0.55 6.49 -6.04
C LEU A 129 -0.31 5.71 -7.03
N VAL A 130 -0.52 4.42 -6.80
CA VAL A 130 -1.32 3.55 -7.67
C VAL A 130 -2.72 3.40 -7.10
N SER A 131 -3.72 3.83 -7.86
CA SER A 131 -5.14 3.77 -7.45
C SER A 131 -5.40 4.33 -6.05
N PRO A 132 -4.90 5.54 -5.72
CA PRO A 132 -4.91 6.06 -4.36
C PRO A 132 -6.33 6.38 -3.88
N THR A 133 -6.57 6.22 -2.58
CA THR A 133 -7.77 6.74 -1.91
C THR A 133 -7.69 8.27 -1.75
N GLY A 134 -8.83 8.89 -1.44
CA GLY A 134 -8.89 10.36 -1.24
C GLY A 134 -9.24 11.16 -2.48
N PHE A 135 -9.39 10.53 -3.65
CA PHE A 135 -9.68 11.19 -4.93
C PHE A 135 -11.09 10.94 -5.45
N THR A 136 -11.94 10.22 -4.70
CA THR A 136 -13.32 9.92 -5.11
C THR A 136 -14.19 11.17 -5.10
N GLY A 137 -14.81 11.49 -6.23
CA GLY A 137 -15.62 12.68 -6.42
C GLY A 137 -14.80 13.97 -6.29
N LEU A 138 -15.47 15.04 -5.92
CA LEU A 138 -14.86 16.36 -5.70
C LEU A 138 -14.81 16.77 -4.23
N LYS A 139 -15.29 15.90 -3.32
CA LYS A 139 -15.29 16.17 -1.89
C LYS A 139 -13.88 16.07 -1.32
N LEU A 140 -13.43 17.16 -0.72
CA LEU A 140 -12.14 17.20 -0.03
C LEU A 140 -12.23 16.49 1.33
N ARG A 141 -11.18 15.76 1.66
CA ARG A 141 -10.98 15.17 2.97
C ARG A 141 -10.02 16.04 3.76
N GLN A 142 -10.59 17.13 4.32
CA GLN A 142 -9.88 18.13 5.11
C GLN A 142 -10.40 18.10 6.54
N ALA A 143 -9.54 17.74 7.46
CA ALA A 143 -9.81 17.62 8.88
C ALA A 143 -8.57 18.06 9.68
N GLU A 144 -8.68 18.07 11.00
CA GLU A 144 -7.53 18.20 11.89
C GLU A 144 -6.50 17.09 11.62
N GLU A 145 -5.24 17.41 11.76
CA GLU A 145 -4.14 16.51 11.48
C GLU A 145 -4.24 15.21 12.30
N GLY A 146 -4.06 14.08 11.63
CA GLY A 146 -4.13 12.76 12.23
C GLY A 146 -5.55 12.22 12.48
N LYS A 147 -6.60 13.01 12.18
CA LYS A 147 -7.98 12.53 12.31
C LYS A 147 -8.30 11.44 11.28
N THR A 148 -9.03 10.42 11.73
CA THR A 148 -9.48 9.30 10.89
C THR A 148 -11.00 9.25 10.80
N TYR A 149 -11.54 8.45 9.86
CA TYR A 149 -12.95 8.10 9.81
C TYR A 149 -13.34 6.97 10.78
N GLY A 150 -12.41 6.57 11.66
CA GLY A 150 -12.55 5.45 12.56
C GLY A 150 -13.82 5.48 13.41
N LEU A 151 -14.57 4.39 13.37
CA LEU A 151 -15.78 4.16 14.16
C LEU A 151 -15.39 3.33 15.39
N ASN A 152 -15.03 4.00 16.49
CA ASN A 152 -14.57 3.35 17.72
C ASN A 152 -15.58 2.35 18.30
N TRP A 153 -16.88 2.64 18.20
CA TRP A 153 -17.93 1.73 18.64
C TRP A 153 -17.96 0.45 17.82
N LEU A 154 -17.78 0.58 16.47
CA LEU A 154 -17.75 -0.58 15.56
C LEU A 154 -16.48 -1.40 15.80
N TRP A 155 -15.31 -0.74 15.96
CA TRP A 155 -14.07 -1.43 16.29
C TRP A 155 -14.19 -2.23 17.59
N LYS A 156 -14.73 -1.63 18.66
CA LYS A 156 -14.99 -2.33 19.94
C LYS A 156 -15.95 -3.53 19.76
N LEU A 157 -16.99 -3.37 18.95
CA LEU A 157 -17.91 -4.45 18.63
C LEU A 157 -17.21 -5.60 17.90
N LEU A 158 -16.41 -5.28 16.87
CA LEU A 158 -15.66 -6.27 16.11
C LEU A 158 -14.57 -6.97 16.93
N LYS A 159 -14.03 -6.32 17.94
CA LYS A 159 -13.07 -6.90 18.90
C LYS A 159 -13.76 -7.75 19.98
N GLY A 160 -15.06 -7.71 20.08
CA GLY A 160 -15.81 -8.51 21.04
C GLY A 160 -15.66 -10.02 20.80
N PRO A 161 -15.89 -10.84 21.83
CA PRO A 161 -15.69 -12.29 21.75
C PRO A 161 -16.47 -12.96 20.62
N GLY A 162 -15.74 -13.59 19.69
CA GLY A 162 -16.29 -14.42 18.62
C GLY A 162 -16.80 -13.70 17.37
N TRP A 163 -17.19 -12.43 17.46
CA TRP A 163 -17.78 -11.71 16.31
C TRP A 163 -16.77 -11.35 15.22
N GLY A 164 -15.69 -10.68 15.59
CA GLY A 164 -14.71 -10.21 14.64
C GLY A 164 -14.04 -11.34 13.87
N LEU A 165 -13.61 -12.37 14.59
CA LEU A 165 -13.02 -13.56 13.95
C LEU A 165 -14.03 -14.26 13.03
N SER A 166 -15.31 -14.34 13.42
CA SER A 166 -16.36 -14.94 12.57
C SER A 166 -16.56 -14.12 11.28
N ILE A 167 -16.64 -12.78 11.39
CA ILE A 167 -16.73 -11.87 10.23
C ILE A 167 -15.50 -12.02 9.35
N PHE A 168 -14.30 -11.95 9.93
CA PHE A 168 -13.05 -12.12 9.20
C PHE A 168 -13.01 -13.46 8.46
N ASN A 169 -13.34 -14.56 9.12
CA ASN A 169 -13.40 -15.90 8.51
C ASN A 169 -14.41 -15.99 7.35
N GLN A 170 -15.53 -15.26 7.43
CA GLN A 170 -16.49 -15.19 6.33
C GLN A 170 -15.94 -14.41 5.14
N LEU A 171 -15.33 -13.23 5.40
CA LEU A 171 -14.75 -12.37 4.37
C LEU A 171 -13.51 -12.99 3.69
N THR A 172 -12.80 -13.87 4.40
CA THR A 172 -11.58 -14.53 3.91
C THR A 172 -11.82 -15.95 3.41
N ARG A 173 -13.08 -16.36 3.17
CA ARG A 173 -13.37 -17.62 2.44
C ARG A 173 -12.75 -17.54 1.04
N PRO A 174 -12.14 -18.63 0.53
CA PRO A 174 -11.48 -18.60 -0.79
C PRO A 174 -12.37 -18.05 -1.90
N LYS A 175 -13.65 -18.40 -1.93
CA LYS A 175 -14.62 -17.87 -2.91
C LYS A 175 -14.85 -16.36 -2.78
N VAL A 176 -14.81 -15.83 -1.55
CA VAL A 176 -15.01 -14.40 -1.27
C VAL A 176 -13.75 -13.61 -1.64
N ILE A 177 -12.56 -14.11 -1.30
CA ILE A 177 -11.29 -13.51 -1.75
C ILE A 177 -11.26 -13.43 -3.28
N ARG A 178 -11.58 -14.53 -3.98
CA ARG A 178 -11.63 -14.55 -5.45
C ARG A 178 -12.65 -13.55 -6.01
N TYR A 179 -13.80 -13.43 -5.37
CA TYR A 179 -14.81 -12.45 -5.78
C TYR A 179 -14.28 -11.01 -5.69
N PHE A 180 -13.65 -10.63 -4.57
CA PHE A 180 -13.08 -9.29 -4.42
C PHE A 180 -11.89 -9.03 -5.35
N LEU A 181 -11.05 -10.03 -5.61
CA LEU A 181 -9.97 -9.89 -6.59
C LEU A 181 -10.53 -9.63 -8.00
N LYS A 182 -11.58 -10.38 -8.43
CA LYS A 182 -12.25 -10.10 -9.71
C LYS A 182 -12.82 -8.69 -9.78
N LYS A 183 -13.37 -8.19 -8.69
CA LYS A 183 -13.86 -6.80 -8.57
C LYS A 183 -12.72 -5.77 -8.71
N THR A 184 -11.58 -6.02 -8.07
CA THR A 184 -10.39 -5.17 -8.15
C THR A 184 -9.80 -5.15 -9.56
N TRP A 185 -9.75 -6.31 -10.24
CA TRP A 185 -9.30 -6.40 -11.63
C TRP A 185 -10.33 -5.88 -12.63
N GLY A 186 -11.63 -5.82 -12.26
CA GLY A 186 -12.69 -5.60 -13.22
C GLY A 186 -12.70 -6.66 -14.34
N SER A 187 -12.24 -7.88 -14.02
CA SER A 187 -12.02 -9.00 -14.95
C SER A 187 -12.16 -10.33 -14.22
N PRO A 188 -12.65 -11.40 -14.89
CA PRO A 188 -12.62 -12.76 -14.35
C PRO A 188 -11.18 -13.32 -14.25
N ASN A 189 -10.25 -12.81 -15.05
CA ASN A 189 -8.86 -13.26 -15.10
C ASN A 189 -8.05 -12.54 -14.04
N ILE A 190 -7.80 -13.23 -12.93
CA ILE A 190 -6.99 -12.73 -11.81
C ILE A 190 -5.66 -13.47 -11.79
N ASP A 191 -4.67 -12.90 -11.09
CA ASP A 191 -3.42 -13.58 -10.82
C ASP A 191 -3.63 -14.69 -9.78
N GLU A 192 -3.44 -15.95 -10.23
CA GLU A 192 -3.72 -17.14 -9.41
C GLU A 192 -2.67 -17.36 -8.32
N GLU A 193 -1.45 -16.89 -8.50
CA GLU A 193 -0.41 -17.01 -7.49
C GLU A 193 -0.66 -16.03 -6.35
N MET A 194 -0.99 -14.78 -6.66
CA MET A 194 -1.43 -13.81 -5.68
C MET A 194 -2.68 -14.31 -4.94
N TYR A 195 -3.66 -14.88 -5.64
CA TYR A 195 -4.85 -15.46 -5.01
C TYR A 195 -4.48 -16.57 -4.00
N ARG A 196 -3.59 -17.50 -4.39
CA ARG A 196 -3.15 -18.58 -3.47
C ARG A 196 -2.45 -18.03 -2.24
N TYR A 197 -1.59 -17.03 -2.41
CA TYR A 197 -0.92 -16.38 -1.30
C TYR A 197 -1.91 -15.61 -0.41
N ALA A 198 -2.87 -14.89 -0.99
CA ALA A 198 -3.93 -14.21 -0.26
C ALA A 198 -4.74 -15.16 0.62
N VAL A 199 -5.10 -16.34 0.10
CA VAL A 199 -5.77 -17.38 0.90
C VAL A 199 -4.87 -17.87 2.03
N TRP A 200 -3.59 -18.12 1.77
CA TRP A 200 -2.65 -18.61 2.77
C TRP A 200 -2.42 -17.57 3.89
N THR A 201 -2.19 -16.29 3.55
CA THR A 201 -1.87 -15.25 4.53
C THR A 201 -3.02 -14.99 5.51
N THR A 202 -4.28 -15.18 5.08
CA THR A 202 -5.46 -15.03 5.94
C THR A 202 -5.64 -16.18 6.94
N ARG A 203 -4.85 -17.25 6.86
CA ARG A 203 -4.89 -18.40 7.79
C ARG A 203 -3.79 -18.34 8.86
N GLN A 204 -2.99 -17.29 8.83
CA GLN A 204 -1.95 -17.09 9.83
C GLN A 204 -2.54 -16.55 11.14
N LEU A 205 -1.88 -16.86 12.26
CA LEU A 205 -2.32 -16.38 13.57
C LEU A 205 -2.35 -14.83 13.61
N GLY A 206 -3.44 -14.25 14.14
CA GLY A 206 -3.62 -12.81 14.26
C GLY A 206 -3.94 -12.10 12.93
N ALA A 207 -4.22 -12.85 11.85
CA ALA A 207 -4.51 -12.27 10.53
C ALA A 207 -5.74 -11.35 10.51
N GLU A 208 -6.62 -11.47 11.50
CA GLU A 208 -7.85 -10.68 11.64
C GLU A 208 -7.63 -9.26 12.19
N HIS A 209 -6.58 -9.03 12.97
CA HIS A 209 -6.44 -7.82 13.79
C HIS A 209 -6.38 -6.52 12.97
N ALA A 210 -5.52 -6.44 11.96
CA ALA A 210 -5.43 -5.26 11.10
C ALA A 210 -6.67 -5.12 10.18
N PRO A 211 -7.20 -6.18 9.53
CA PRO A 211 -8.46 -6.11 8.79
C PRO A 211 -9.67 -5.64 9.60
N LEU A 212 -9.78 -5.96 10.89
CA LEU A 212 -10.88 -5.44 11.72
C LEU A 212 -10.76 -3.93 11.95
N SER A 213 -9.53 -3.38 12.03
CA SER A 213 -9.30 -1.94 12.06
C SER A 213 -9.65 -1.30 10.70
N PHE A 214 -9.35 -1.96 9.59
CA PHE A 214 -9.77 -1.51 8.26
C PHE A 214 -11.31 -1.47 8.12
N LEU A 215 -12.01 -2.53 8.51
CA LEU A 215 -13.47 -2.63 8.44
C LEU A 215 -14.18 -1.59 9.29
N SER A 216 -13.57 -1.16 10.40
CA SER A 216 -14.08 -0.08 11.26
C SER A 216 -13.60 1.31 10.84
N ALA A 217 -13.07 1.45 9.64
CA ALA A 217 -12.57 2.69 9.03
C ALA A 217 -11.42 3.38 9.80
N GLN A 218 -10.78 2.71 10.77
CA GLN A 218 -9.68 3.27 11.57
C GLN A 218 -8.44 3.61 10.74
N LEU A 219 -8.24 2.95 9.59
CA LEU A 219 -7.09 3.14 8.71
C LEU A 219 -7.29 4.25 7.66
N PHE A 220 -8.47 4.86 7.56
CA PHE A 220 -8.74 5.91 6.59
C PHE A 220 -8.51 7.30 7.20
N SER A 221 -7.60 8.07 6.61
CA SER A 221 -7.33 9.45 7.03
C SER A 221 -8.45 10.39 6.62
N ALA A 222 -8.97 11.17 7.56
CA ALA A 222 -9.96 12.21 7.27
C ALA A 222 -9.30 13.51 6.74
N ASP A 223 -7.99 13.65 6.92
CA ASP A 223 -7.17 14.80 6.58
C ASP A 223 -6.31 14.59 5.31
N ILE A 224 -6.55 13.53 4.54
CA ILE A 224 -5.62 13.11 3.47
C ILE A 224 -5.44 14.16 2.37
N THR A 225 -6.44 14.98 2.08
CA THR A 225 -6.29 16.06 1.10
C THR A 225 -5.24 17.07 1.56
N ASN A 226 -5.23 17.42 2.86
CA ASN A 226 -4.22 18.32 3.43
C ASN A 226 -2.81 17.73 3.32
N ILE A 227 -2.68 16.39 3.39
CA ILE A 227 -1.40 15.69 3.26
C ILE A 227 -0.92 15.70 1.81
N TYR A 228 -1.80 15.38 0.85
CA TYR A 228 -1.44 15.45 -0.57
C TYR A 228 -1.05 16.87 -1.00
N ASP A 229 -1.69 17.90 -0.45
CA ASP A 229 -1.35 19.32 -0.70
C ASP A 229 0.05 19.72 -0.19
N LYS A 230 0.61 18.98 0.79
CA LYS A 230 1.94 19.21 1.36
C LYS A 230 3.10 18.53 0.60
N LEU A 231 2.80 17.66 -0.39
CA LEU A 231 3.82 16.90 -1.10
C LEU A 231 4.71 17.82 -1.96
N GLN A 232 6.01 17.82 -1.67
CA GLN A 232 7.03 18.59 -2.37
C GLN A 232 7.76 17.77 -3.45
N GLN A 233 7.69 16.45 -3.36
CA GLN A 233 8.34 15.51 -4.27
C GLN A 233 7.63 15.51 -5.63
N LYS A 234 8.30 15.00 -6.68
CA LYS A 234 7.61 14.60 -7.90
C LYS A 234 6.65 13.46 -7.56
N VAL A 235 5.38 13.61 -7.92
CA VAL A 235 4.31 12.64 -7.67
C VAL A 235 3.80 12.08 -8.98
N TRP A 236 3.78 10.76 -9.11
CA TRP A 236 3.12 10.08 -10.22
C TRP A 236 1.89 9.34 -9.71
N MET A 237 0.73 9.79 -10.10
CA MET A 237 -0.53 9.10 -9.81
C MET A 237 -0.99 8.30 -11.02
N SER A 238 -1.21 7.02 -10.83
CA SER A 238 -1.76 6.12 -11.85
C SER A 238 -3.00 5.37 -11.36
N HIS A 239 -3.91 5.04 -12.27
CA HIS A 239 -5.09 4.24 -11.94
C HIS A 239 -5.67 3.57 -13.19
N GLY A 240 -6.48 2.52 -12.98
CA GLY A 240 -7.23 1.86 -14.02
C GLY A 240 -8.59 2.51 -14.31
N THR A 241 -9.28 2.01 -15.34
CA THR A 241 -10.63 2.45 -15.75
C THR A 241 -11.70 1.40 -15.47
N ARG A 242 -11.33 0.20 -15.03
CA ARG A 242 -12.24 -0.93 -14.78
C ARG A 242 -12.31 -1.31 -13.30
N GLY A 243 -13.39 -1.97 -12.92
CA GLY A 243 -13.62 -2.45 -11.56
C GLY A 243 -14.38 -1.45 -10.70
N ASP A 244 -14.32 -1.64 -9.39
CA ASP A 244 -15.12 -0.85 -8.43
C ASP A 244 -14.49 0.50 -8.08
N PHE A 245 -13.19 0.70 -8.36
CA PHE A 245 -12.42 1.87 -7.96
C PHE A 245 -12.00 2.67 -9.20
N VAL A 246 -12.93 3.42 -9.78
CA VAL A 246 -12.72 4.15 -11.05
C VAL A 246 -12.98 5.66 -10.93
N ASP A 247 -13.52 6.13 -9.81
CA ASP A 247 -13.79 7.57 -9.63
C ASP A 247 -12.59 8.28 -9.01
N TYR A 248 -11.79 8.90 -9.87
CA TYR A 248 -10.62 9.72 -9.51
C TYR A 248 -10.79 11.19 -9.93
N ARG A 249 -12.03 11.71 -9.94
CA ARG A 249 -12.30 13.13 -10.30
C ARG A 249 -11.53 14.11 -9.43
N GLY A 250 -11.28 13.77 -8.18
CA GLY A 250 -10.50 14.60 -7.25
C GLY A 250 -9.08 14.93 -7.71
N LYS A 251 -8.52 14.16 -8.68
CA LYS A 251 -7.19 14.45 -9.26
C LYS A 251 -7.14 15.80 -10.00
N GLN A 252 -8.30 16.32 -10.43
CA GLN A 252 -8.39 17.63 -11.09
C GLN A 252 -7.82 18.76 -10.24
N ARG A 253 -7.83 18.62 -8.90
CA ARG A 253 -7.22 19.57 -7.97
C ARG A 253 -5.72 19.79 -8.27
N TYR A 254 -5.05 18.76 -8.72
CA TYR A 254 -3.60 18.76 -8.97
C TYR A 254 -3.24 18.82 -10.46
N ALA A 255 -4.21 19.04 -11.35
CA ALA A 255 -4.00 19.03 -12.80
C ALA A 255 -3.03 20.11 -13.30
N HIS A 256 -2.87 21.20 -12.55
CA HIS A 256 -1.96 22.30 -12.86
C HIS A 256 -0.72 22.34 -11.94
N SER A 257 -0.53 21.32 -11.09
CA SER A 257 0.63 21.23 -10.20
C SER A 257 1.82 20.66 -10.96
N GLU A 258 2.90 21.39 -11.06
CA GLU A 258 4.10 21.02 -11.84
C GLU A 258 4.76 19.73 -11.36
N ASN A 259 4.60 19.42 -10.07
CA ASN A 259 5.17 18.20 -9.46
C ASN A 259 4.26 16.97 -9.58
N TRP A 260 3.04 17.09 -10.15
CA TRP A 260 2.11 15.96 -10.32
C TRP A 260 2.03 15.51 -11.78
N ARG A 261 2.17 14.20 -12.01
CA ARG A 261 1.94 13.51 -13.29
C ARG A 261 0.84 12.48 -13.12
N PHE A 262 -0.02 12.33 -14.13
CA PHE A 262 -1.13 11.39 -14.14
C PHE A 262 -1.05 10.44 -15.33
N THR A 263 -1.30 9.15 -15.08
CA THR A 263 -1.45 8.13 -16.13
C THR A 263 -2.70 7.31 -15.85
N VAL A 264 -3.48 7.06 -16.90
CA VAL A 264 -4.70 6.25 -16.83
C VAL A 264 -4.50 5.03 -17.72
N TYR A 265 -4.73 3.84 -17.16
CA TYR A 265 -4.59 2.56 -17.85
C TYR A 265 -5.96 1.94 -18.15
N GLU A 266 -6.11 1.30 -19.28
CA GLU A 266 -7.29 0.48 -19.59
C GLU A 266 -7.22 -0.88 -18.86
N SER A 267 -7.18 -0.85 -17.55
CA SER A 267 -6.96 -1.98 -16.66
C SER A 267 -7.85 -1.89 -15.42
N GLY A 268 -7.77 -2.89 -14.56
CA GLY A 268 -8.27 -2.82 -13.19
C GLY A 268 -7.43 -1.91 -12.30
N ALA A 269 -7.69 -1.96 -10.99
CA ALA A 269 -7.03 -1.09 -10.00
C ALA A 269 -5.52 -1.36 -9.84
N LEU A 270 -5.01 -2.48 -10.35
CA LEU A 270 -3.60 -2.87 -10.29
C LEU A 270 -3.02 -3.00 -11.72
N PRO A 271 -2.77 -1.89 -12.43
CA PRO A 271 -2.38 -1.91 -13.85
C PRO A 271 -1.12 -2.73 -14.13
N TYR A 272 -0.19 -2.77 -13.23
CA TYR A 272 1.07 -3.51 -13.35
C TYR A 272 0.91 -5.05 -13.33
N PHE A 273 -0.26 -5.60 -13.02
CA PHE A 273 -0.55 -7.02 -13.23
C PHE A 273 -0.99 -7.33 -14.66
N GLU A 274 -1.61 -6.36 -15.34
CA GLU A 274 -2.13 -6.54 -16.70
C GLU A 274 -1.14 -6.04 -17.76
N THR A 275 -0.40 -4.98 -17.46
CA THR A 275 0.58 -4.37 -18.36
C THR A 275 1.92 -4.17 -17.63
N PRO A 276 2.57 -5.26 -17.12
CA PRO A 276 3.74 -5.15 -16.25
C PRO A 276 4.92 -4.44 -16.91
N ASP A 277 5.20 -4.73 -18.18
CA ASP A 277 6.35 -4.16 -18.90
C ASP A 277 6.15 -2.66 -19.16
N GLN A 278 4.95 -2.27 -19.63
CA GLN A 278 4.61 -0.88 -19.90
C GLN A 278 4.68 -0.08 -18.58
N PHE A 279 4.03 -0.58 -17.54
CA PHE A 279 4.00 0.11 -16.25
C PHE A 279 5.40 0.28 -15.65
N SER A 280 6.21 -0.78 -15.70
CA SER A 280 7.58 -0.75 -15.17
C SER A 280 8.48 0.21 -15.97
N ALA A 281 8.35 0.25 -17.29
CA ALA A 281 9.10 1.19 -18.13
C ALA A 281 8.73 2.66 -17.84
N GLU A 282 7.43 2.97 -17.71
CA GLU A 282 6.95 4.31 -17.36
C GLU A 282 7.38 4.73 -15.95
N LEU A 283 7.33 3.79 -14.97
CA LEU A 283 7.82 4.05 -13.61
C LEU A 283 9.34 4.32 -13.61
N LEU A 284 10.13 3.49 -14.29
CA LEU A 284 11.58 3.69 -14.39
C LEU A 284 11.92 5.03 -15.05
N GLN A 285 11.19 5.43 -16.10
CA GLN A 285 11.34 6.74 -16.71
C GLN A 285 11.03 7.87 -15.71
N PHE A 286 9.97 7.72 -14.90
CA PHE A 286 9.57 8.72 -13.93
C PHE A 286 10.59 8.89 -12.78
N ILE A 287 11.13 7.78 -12.25
CA ILE A 287 12.09 7.78 -11.15
C ILE A 287 13.54 7.96 -11.57
N SER A 288 13.81 8.10 -12.89
CA SER A 288 15.15 8.40 -13.39
C SER A 288 15.53 9.85 -13.06
N PRO A 289 16.80 10.12 -12.71
CA PRO A 289 17.28 11.49 -12.56
C PRO A 289 17.07 12.25 -13.90
N THR A 290 16.46 13.41 -13.82
CA THR A 290 16.44 14.39 -14.94
C THR A 290 17.78 15.08 -15.05
#